data_3c20be0629ffe1455d54b8ba7a25233f
#
_entry.id   3c20be0629ffe1455d54b8ba7a25233f
#
_cell.length_a   1.000
_cell.length_b   1.000
_cell.length_c   1.000
_cell.angle_alpha   90.00
_cell.angle_beta   90.00
_cell.angle_gamma   90.00
#
_symmetry.space_group_name_H-M   'P 1'
#
loop_
_entity.id
_entity.type
_entity.pdbx_description
1 polymer ?
#
loop_
_entity_poly.entity_id
_entity_poly.type
_entity_poly.pdbx_seq_one_letter_code
_entity_poly.pdbx_strand_id
1 'polypeptide(L)'
;MEKEFLYVGHYIDTDGNYILKIGTTNDLRRRAAEHTRHYRKAKEYRLPATANFEYDFSVRLSKYNTLRYEDRNRRAWQENGVGEFVRNDRFNCGNRKPRTVSIKIRKVYEVEL
;
A
#
# COMPACT_ATOMS: atom_id res chain seq x y z
N MET A 1 -17.11 -9.93 16.11
CA MET A 1 -16.11 -8.85 15.87
C MET A 1 -15.98 -8.63 14.37
N GLU A 2 -16.06 -7.38 13.97
CA GLU A 2 -15.94 -7.01 12.56
C GLU A 2 -14.55 -7.31 12.05
N LYS A 3 -14.46 -7.85 10.83
CA LYS A 3 -13.18 -8.14 10.19
C LYS A 3 -12.89 -7.17 9.07
N GLU A 4 -11.62 -6.84 8.90
CA GLU A 4 -11.12 -5.98 7.84
C GLU A 4 -9.91 -6.62 7.18
N PHE A 5 -9.48 -6.04 6.07
CA PHE A 5 -8.28 -6.46 5.37
C PHE A 5 -7.14 -5.48 5.66
N LEU A 6 -5.99 -6.02 6.00
CA LEU A 6 -4.72 -5.33 5.89
C LEU A 6 -4.18 -5.64 4.50
N TYR A 7 -3.79 -4.62 3.75
CA TYR A 7 -3.32 -4.81 2.38
C TYR A 7 -2.05 -4.05 2.08
N VAL A 8 -1.32 -4.56 1.12
CA VAL A 8 -0.21 -3.87 0.45
C VAL A 8 -0.54 -3.81 -1.02
N GLY A 9 -0.37 -2.65 -1.62
CA GLY A 9 -0.63 -2.47 -3.03
C GLY A 9 0.26 -1.36 -3.59
N HIS A 10 0.13 -1.12 -4.87
CA HIS A 10 0.95 -0.14 -5.55
C HIS A 10 0.27 0.50 -6.75
N TYR A 11 0.84 1.60 -7.18
CA TYR A 11 0.58 2.19 -8.49
C TYR A 11 1.89 2.79 -9.02
N ILE A 12 1.94 3.03 -10.31
CA ILE A 12 3.09 3.66 -10.96
C ILE A 12 2.65 5.04 -11.42
N ASP A 13 3.37 6.08 -11.00
CA ASP A 13 3.04 7.46 -11.39
C ASP A 13 3.55 7.81 -12.80
N THR A 14 3.28 9.03 -13.27
CA THR A 14 3.66 9.47 -14.61
C THR A 14 5.18 9.59 -14.80
N ASP A 15 5.92 9.71 -13.72
CA ASP A 15 7.38 9.78 -13.76
C ASP A 15 8.02 8.38 -13.73
N GLY A 16 7.20 7.32 -13.69
CA GLY A 16 7.67 5.95 -13.62
C GLY A 16 8.04 5.50 -12.21
N ASN A 17 7.66 6.26 -11.20
CA ASN A 17 7.94 5.89 -9.82
C ASN A 17 6.96 4.83 -9.32
N TYR A 18 7.49 3.80 -8.66
CA TYR A 18 6.72 2.77 -7.99
C TYR A 18 6.29 3.28 -6.62
N ILE A 19 4.99 3.46 -6.44
CA ILE A 19 4.44 3.97 -5.18
C ILE A 19 3.78 2.82 -4.45
N LEU A 20 4.35 2.44 -3.32
CA LEU A 20 3.89 1.35 -2.48
C LEU A 20 3.00 1.91 -1.37
N LYS A 21 1.88 1.24 -1.11
CA LYS A 21 0.92 1.64 -0.08
C LYS A 21 0.58 0.47 0.83
N ILE A 22 0.56 0.74 2.13
CA ILE A 22 -0.05 -0.13 3.12
C ILE A 22 -1.34 0.51 3.63
N GLY A 23 -2.38 -0.29 3.85
CA GLY A 23 -3.66 0.25 4.30
C GLY A 23 -4.60 -0.79 4.83
N THR A 24 -5.78 -0.35 5.24
CA THR A 24 -6.86 -1.19 5.73
C THR A 24 -8.15 -0.88 5.00
N THR A 25 -9.00 -1.89 4.83
CA THR A 25 -10.31 -1.72 4.24
C THR A 25 -11.22 -2.90 4.61
N ASN A 26 -12.52 -2.65 4.63
CA ASN A 26 -13.50 -3.72 4.75
C ASN A 26 -13.96 -4.27 3.38
N ASP A 27 -13.53 -3.64 2.29
CA ASP A 27 -13.92 -4.02 0.94
C ASP A 27 -12.75 -3.72 -0.03
N LEU A 28 -12.00 -4.74 -0.38
CA LEU A 28 -10.82 -4.60 -1.25
C LEU A 28 -11.18 -4.04 -2.63
N ARG A 29 -12.25 -4.52 -3.23
CA ARG A 29 -12.67 -4.09 -4.57
C ARG A 29 -13.05 -2.61 -4.59
N ARG A 30 -13.87 -2.18 -3.65
CA ARG A 30 -14.27 -0.78 -3.53
C ARG A 30 -13.06 0.11 -3.28
N ARG A 31 -12.19 -0.31 -2.36
CA ARG A 31 -11.02 0.50 -1.99
C ARG A 31 -10.03 0.68 -3.16
N ALA A 32 -9.81 -0.36 -3.95
CA ALA A 32 -8.96 -0.26 -5.14
C ALA A 32 -9.54 0.74 -6.14
N ALA A 33 -10.85 0.69 -6.37
CA ALA A 33 -11.53 1.63 -7.26
C ALA A 33 -11.45 3.07 -6.74
N GLU A 34 -11.58 3.26 -5.42
CA GLU A 34 -11.44 4.57 -4.77
C GLU A 34 -10.03 5.12 -4.94
N HIS A 35 -9.01 4.30 -4.71
CA HIS A 35 -7.61 4.69 -4.89
C HIS A 35 -7.34 5.09 -6.35
N THR A 36 -7.74 4.26 -7.30
CA THR A 36 -7.56 4.55 -8.72
C THR A 36 -8.20 5.89 -9.10
N ARG A 37 -9.43 6.12 -8.68
CA ARG A 37 -10.15 7.36 -8.95
C ARG A 37 -9.49 8.56 -8.29
N HIS A 38 -9.10 8.42 -7.03
CA HIS A 38 -8.44 9.49 -6.28
C HIS A 38 -7.13 9.90 -6.94
N TYR A 39 -6.29 8.93 -7.26
CA TYR A 39 -4.98 9.20 -7.85
C TYR A 39 -5.09 9.82 -9.24
N ARG A 40 -6.04 9.40 -10.05
CA ARG A 40 -6.27 9.98 -11.38
C ARG A 40 -6.71 11.43 -11.32
N LYS A 41 -7.44 11.83 -10.28
CA LYS A 41 -7.93 13.20 -10.10
C LYS A 41 -6.91 14.12 -9.43
N ALA A 42 -6.01 13.58 -8.65
CA ALA A 42 -5.07 14.37 -7.88
C ALA A 42 -3.91 14.86 -8.77
N LYS A 43 -3.91 16.14 -9.09
CA LYS A 43 -2.87 16.75 -9.92
C LYS A 43 -1.45 16.49 -9.39
N GLU A 44 -1.32 16.41 -8.07
CA GLU A 44 -0.05 16.18 -7.40
C GLU A 44 0.55 14.79 -7.68
N TYR A 45 -0.26 13.82 -8.08
CA TYR A 45 0.20 12.46 -8.36
C TYR A 45 0.53 12.21 -9.82
N ARG A 46 0.07 13.08 -10.72
CA ARG A 46 0.34 13.01 -12.16
C ARG A 46 0.12 11.63 -12.78
N LEU A 47 -0.94 10.95 -12.38
CA LEU A 47 -1.19 9.61 -12.89
C LEU A 47 -1.74 9.64 -14.32
N PRO A 48 -1.26 8.74 -15.20
CA PRO A 48 -1.89 8.57 -16.50
C PRO A 48 -3.33 8.05 -16.33
N ALA A 49 -4.17 8.32 -17.32
CA ALA A 49 -5.58 7.90 -17.27
C ALA A 49 -5.74 6.39 -17.13
N THR A 50 -4.73 5.63 -17.52
CA THR A 50 -4.71 4.16 -17.45
C THR A 50 -4.14 3.63 -16.14
N ALA A 51 -3.62 4.48 -15.27
CA ALA A 51 -3.04 4.03 -14.01
C ALA A 51 -4.10 3.40 -13.11
N ASN A 52 -3.81 2.22 -12.61
CA ASN A 52 -4.66 1.50 -11.67
C ASN A 52 -3.88 1.14 -10.41
N PHE A 53 -4.57 1.19 -9.29
CA PHE A 53 -4.05 0.62 -8.06
C PHE A 53 -4.20 -0.90 -8.10
N GLU A 54 -3.15 -1.62 -7.77
CA GLU A 54 -3.14 -3.09 -7.74
C GLU A 54 -2.71 -3.58 -6.39
N TYR A 55 -3.36 -4.65 -5.90
CA TYR A 55 -2.96 -5.31 -4.66
C TYR A 55 -1.82 -6.30 -4.90
N ASP A 56 -0.84 -6.29 -4.00
CA ASP A 56 0.24 -7.27 -3.95
C ASP A 56 0.03 -8.30 -2.84
N PHE A 57 -0.70 -7.91 -1.79
CA PHE A 57 -0.94 -8.76 -0.62
C PHE A 57 -2.19 -8.27 0.12
N SER A 58 -2.94 -9.22 0.67
CA SER A 58 -4.00 -8.89 1.62
C SER A 58 -4.20 -10.04 2.59
N VAL A 59 -4.62 -9.69 3.81
CA VAL A 59 -4.95 -10.65 4.85
C VAL A 59 -6.14 -10.13 5.65
N ARG A 60 -7.06 -11.02 6.00
CA ARG A 60 -8.25 -10.67 6.76
C ARG A 60 -8.00 -10.85 8.25
N LEU A 61 -8.21 -9.79 9.02
CA LEU A 61 -7.97 -9.76 10.46
C LEU A 61 -9.15 -9.07 11.15
N SER A 62 -9.18 -9.11 12.49
CA SER A 62 -10.13 -8.26 13.23
C SER A 62 -9.77 -6.79 12.98
N LYS A 63 -10.76 -5.92 13.04
CA LYS A 63 -10.57 -4.48 12.83
C LYS A 63 -9.46 -3.90 13.72
N TYR A 64 -9.45 -4.28 14.99
CA TYR A 64 -8.41 -3.84 15.92
C TYR A 64 -7.01 -4.27 15.46
N ASN A 65 -6.86 -5.52 15.04
CA ASN A 65 -5.57 -6.04 14.61
C ASN A 65 -5.11 -5.43 13.28
N THR A 66 -6.01 -5.16 12.35
CA THR A 66 -5.63 -4.51 11.09
C THR A 66 -5.01 -3.14 11.33
N LEU A 67 -5.63 -2.31 12.14
CA LEU A 67 -5.11 -0.97 12.46
C LEU A 67 -3.77 -1.04 13.17
N ARG A 68 -3.65 -1.95 14.13
CA ARG A 68 -2.42 -2.15 14.89
C ARG A 68 -1.26 -2.56 13.98
N TYR A 69 -1.49 -3.52 13.10
CA TYR A 69 -0.45 -4.03 12.21
C TYR A 69 -0.15 -3.08 11.04
N GLU A 70 -1.13 -2.31 10.57
CA GLU A 70 -0.88 -1.24 9.60
C GLU A 70 0.14 -0.24 10.16
N ASP A 71 -0.11 0.29 11.35
CA ASP A 71 0.76 1.27 12.00
C ASP A 71 2.17 0.69 12.25
N ARG A 72 2.23 -0.53 12.78
CA ARG A 72 3.51 -1.20 13.06
C ARG A 72 4.34 -1.41 11.80
N ASN A 73 3.73 -1.88 10.73
CA ASN A 73 4.45 -2.14 9.49
C ASN A 73 4.84 -0.87 8.77
N ARG A 74 4.01 0.16 8.78
CA ARG A 74 4.35 1.47 8.25
C ARG A 74 5.61 2.01 8.92
N ARG A 75 5.68 1.95 10.25
CA ARG A 75 6.86 2.39 11.01
C ARG A 75 8.10 1.58 10.66
N ALA A 76 7.97 0.26 10.57
CA ALA A 76 9.07 -0.61 10.20
C ALA A 76 9.60 -0.29 8.80
N TRP A 77 8.71 -0.03 7.85
CA TRP A 77 9.11 0.35 6.49
C TRP A 77 9.84 1.70 6.47
N GLN A 78 9.42 2.65 7.29
CA GLN A 78 10.12 3.93 7.42
C GLN A 78 11.53 3.75 7.99
N GLU A 79 11.66 2.94 9.04
CA GLU A 79 12.95 2.65 9.67
C GLU A 79 13.90 1.89 8.76
N ASN A 80 13.38 0.97 7.95
CA ASN A 80 14.17 0.12 7.07
C ASN A 80 14.42 0.72 5.68
N GLY A 81 13.90 1.90 5.42
CA GLY A 81 14.13 2.58 4.16
C GLY A 81 13.52 1.89 2.95
N VAL A 82 12.31 1.34 3.09
CA VAL A 82 11.60 0.69 1.98
C VAL A 82 11.40 1.66 0.80
N GLY A 83 11.23 2.92 1.09
CA GLY A 83 11.13 4.00 0.14
C GLY A 83 11.03 5.32 0.88
N GLU A 84 10.88 6.42 0.15
CA GLU A 84 10.62 7.71 0.76
C GLU A 84 9.16 7.79 1.20
N PHE A 85 8.92 7.96 2.49
CA PHE A 85 7.57 8.14 3.02
C PHE A 85 7.00 9.48 2.54
N VAL A 86 5.88 9.41 1.81
CA VAL A 86 5.25 10.64 1.28
C VAL A 86 4.20 11.14 2.26
N ARG A 87 3.09 10.44 2.37
CA ARG A 87 2.02 10.64 3.35
C ARG A 87 0.91 9.62 3.10
N ASN A 88 -0.03 9.49 4.05
CA ASN A 88 -1.14 8.53 3.92
C ASN A 88 -0.64 7.11 3.65
N ASP A 89 0.42 6.70 4.36
CA ASP A 89 0.99 5.35 4.31
C ASP A 89 1.47 4.95 2.90
N ARG A 90 2.01 5.93 2.15
CA ARG A 90 2.60 5.72 0.83
C ARG A 90 4.10 5.92 0.85
N PHE A 91 4.81 5.08 0.08
CA PHE A 91 6.27 5.08 -0.01
C PHE A 91 6.69 5.17 -1.47
N ASN A 92 7.43 6.22 -1.81
CA ASN A 92 8.00 6.37 -3.15
C ASN A 92 9.29 5.57 -3.24
N CYS A 93 9.25 4.48 -3.98
CA CYS A 93 10.39 3.57 -4.19
C CYS A 93 11.22 3.93 -5.43
N GLY A 94 10.91 5.05 -6.09
CA GLY A 94 11.59 5.45 -7.31
C GLY A 94 11.26 4.55 -8.50
N ASN A 95 12.11 4.57 -9.50
CA ASN A 95 11.90 3.79 -10.72
C ASN A 95 12.34 2.32 -10.59
N ARG A 96 12.84 1.91 -9.43
CA ARG A 96 13.20 0.53 -9.14
C ARG A 96 12.11 -0.12 -8.30
N LYS A 97 11.39 -1.06 -8.87
CA LYS A 97 10.45 -1.87 -8.14
C LYS A 97 11.19 -2.74 -7.13
N PRO A 98 10.90 -2.66 -5.82
CA PRO A 98 11.45 -3.60 -4.86
C PRO A 98 11.03 -5.02 -5.22
N ARG A 99 11.90 -6.00 -5.03
CA ARG A 99 11.55 -7.41 -5.26
C ARG A 99 10.53 -7.91 -4.26
N THR A 100 10.78 -7.58 -3.01
CA THR A 100 9.94 -8.02 -1.89
C THR A 100 9.81 -6.89 -0.88
N VAL A 101 8.76 -6.98 -0.09
CA VAL A 101 8.62 -6.19 1.13
C VAL A 101 8.16 -7.13 2.24
N SER A 102 8.75 -6.95 3.42
CA SER A 102 8.37 -7.75 4.58
C SER A 102 7.14 -7.15 5.25
N ILE A 103 6.18 -7.99 5.59
CA ILE A 103 5.04 -7.58 6.40
C ILE A 103 4.95 -8.49 7.62
N LYS A 104 4.94 -7.87 8.81
CA LYS A 104 4.88 -8.57 10.07
C LYS A 104 3.47 -8.51 10.62
N ILE A 105 2.90 -9.69 10.83
CA ILE A 105 1.65 -9.86 11.54
C ILE A 105 1.99 -10.66 12.79
N ARG A 106 1.69 -11.92 12.88
CA ARG A 106 2.20 -12.80 13.95
C ARG A 106 3.53 -13.42 13.55
N LYS A 107 3.72 -13.59 12.27
CA LYS A 107 4.96 -14.02 11.63
C LYS A 107 5.30 -13.04 10.52
N VAL A 108 6.49 -13.15 9.97
CA VAL A 108 6.92 -12.32 8.85
C VAL A 108 6.49 -12.97 7.54
N TYR A 109 5.84 -12.19 6.69
CA TYR A 109 5.51 -12.57 5.33
C TYR A 109 6.41 -11.79 4.39
N GLU A 110 7.07 -12.49 3.47
CA GLU A 110 7.78 -11.85 2.37
C GLU A 110 6.80 -11.69 1.21
N VAL A 111 6.41 -10.47 0.94
CA VAL A 111 5.46 -10.15 -0.13
C VAL A 111 6.24 -9.88 -1.40
N GLU A 112 6.01 -10.68 -2.44
CA GLU A 112 6.59 -10.46 -3.75
C GLU A 112 5.82 -9.35 -4.47
N LEU A 113 6.56 -8.41 -5.01
CA LEU A 113 6.00 -7.26 -5.68
C LEU A 113 6.11 -7.35 -7.21
#